data_d3486a9c6cb95e0b7f854eb915726055
#
_entry.id   d3486a9c6cb95e0b7f854eb915726055
#
_cell.length_a   1.000
_cell.length_b   1.000
_cell.length_c   1.000
_cell.angle_alpha   90.00
_cell.angle_beta   90.00
_cell.angle_gamma   90.00
#
_symmetry.space_group_name_H-M   'P 1'
#
loop_
_entity.id
_entity.type
_entity.pdbx_description
1 polymer ?
#
loop_
_entity_poly.entity_id
_entity_poly.type
_entity_poly.pdbx_seq_one_letter_code
_entity_poly.pdbx_strand_id
1 'polypeptide(L)'
;MSQKNKLINDPIHGYMSFEKWAIEVIDTPHFQRLRDIKQLGTTYYVFPSASHNRFEHSLGTAHLAYTLTKRLQEQSGIEKSDNDLECVTLAALCHDLGHGPYSHVFDSIVIPYLKPSSKWKHEKGSEMMVEHLFEKLESYSIDLSSDDVKYIQALIKGDSTGITRSPYLFDIVSNERNSVDVDKFDYLARDCYQLGMKSLFDFSRLMQFSRVKDDQIVYYHKECFNIYEMFHTRYSLHKKVYSHRVSGAIDYMIRDALVEANSSLKIADAIENAEEYIQLSDSILNKIEYSNLVGEGLTKSKEIIKQLRRRKLYKFVDECLIPKDKKDDMMKAINEREIISYRNGNVSLHEDDVIVDWKTLNYAKKDENPVDAVRFYNDGDSTFHVPRSKVSYLFPVQYEEYIVRIFARKPDKVEAIQGAFRELAKKLGLEPSQGFLKSGSRKRRFSEENP
;
A
#
# COMPACT_ATOMS: atom_id res chain seq x y z
N MET A 1 -16.62 1.17 -39.07
CA MET A 1 -15.15 1.25 -38.99
C MET A 1 -14.78 0.59 -37.68
N SER A 2 -13.98 -0.50 -37.67
CA SER A 2 -13.47 -1.11 -36.46
C SER A 2 -12.71 -0.04 -35.63
N GLN A 3 -13.23 0.33 -34.48
CA GLN A 3 -12.55 1.29 -33.60
C GLN A 3 -11.26 0.60 -33.13
N LYS A 4 -10.12 1.18 -33.52
CA LYS A 4 -8.82 0.64 -33.12
C LYS A 4 -8.62 0.85 -31.62
N ASN A 5 -8.32 -0.22 -30.88
CA ASN A 5 -7.91 -0.14 -29.50
C ASN A 5 -6.66 0.74 -29.36
N LYS A 6 -6.54 1.44 -28.24
CA LYS A 6 -5.33 2.20 -27.90
C LYS A 6 -4.28 1.27 -27.29
N LEU A 7 -3.08 1.29 -27.85
CA LEU A 7 -1.94 0.55 -27.33
C LEU A 7 -1.10 1.45 -26.41
N ILE A 8 -0.81 0.98 -25.22
CA ILE A 8 0.06 1.63 -24.25
C ILE A 8 1.24 0.70 -23.97
N ASN A 9 2.46 1.20 -24.08
CA ASN A 9 3.66 0.43 -23.77
C ASN A 9 3.96 0.51 -22.27
N ASP A 10 4.18 -0.64 -21.65
CA ASP A 10 4.48 -0.78 -20.23
C ASP A 10 5.72 -1.67 -20.01
N PRO A 11 6.63 -1.35 -19.08
CA PRO A 11 7.85 -2.12 -18.89
C PRO A 11 7.63 -3.50 -18.26
N ILE A 12 6.46 -3.76 -17.65
CA ILE A 12 6.11 -5.03 -17.02
C ILE A 12 5.32 -5.91 -17.96
N HIS A 13 4.31 -5.34 -18.64
CA HIS A 13 3.33 -6.07 -19.44
C HIS A 13 3.55 -5.95 -20.95
N GLY A 14 4.52 -5.13 -21.38
CA GLY A 14 4.71 -4.84 -22.81
C GLY A 14 3.60 -3.98 -23.37
N TYR A 15 3.02 -4.37 -24.51
CA TYR A 15 1.93 -3.62 -25.12
C TYR A 15 0.57 -4.00 -24.53
N MET A 16 0.00 -3.11 -23.73
CA MET A 16 -1.35 -3.24 -23.20
C MET A 16 -2.36 -2.61 -24.17
N SER A 17 -3.43 -3.32 -24.48
CA SER A 17 -4.48 -2.87 -25.40
C SER A 17 -5.73 -2.50 -24.61
N PHE A 18 -6.20 -1.26 -24.76
CA PHE A 18 -7.40 -0.76 -24.10
C PHE A 18 -8.47 -0.43 -25.13
N GLU A 19 -9.69 -0.86 -24.87
CA GLU A 19 -10.86 -0.51 -25.66
C GLU A 19 -11.28 0.95 -25.41
N LYS A 20 -12.13 1.49 -26.28
CA LYS A 20 -12.51 2.91 -26.22
C LYS A 20 -13.15 3.27 -24.88
N TRP A 21 -14.03 2.43 -24.37
CA TRP A 21 -14.69 2.64 -23.09
C TRP A 21 -13.68 2.77 -21.93
N ALA A 22 -12.64 1.95 -21.90
CA ALA A 22 -11.58 2.05 -20.89
C ALA A 22 -10.80 3.37 -21.05
N ILE A 23 -10.53 3.82 -22.29
CA ILE A 23 -9.84 5.09 -22.55
C ILE A 23 -10.66 6.28 -22.07
N GLU A 24 -11.99 6.25 -22.24
CA GLU A 24 -12.85 7.32 -21.74
C GLU A 24 -12.75 7.50 -20.22
N VAL A 25 -12.61 6.41 -19.46
CA VAL A 25 -12.34 6.47 -18.01
C VAL A 25 -10.91 6.95 -17.71
N ILE A 26 -9.92 6.43 -18.44
CA ILE A 26 -8.51 6.81 -18.28
C ILE A 26 -8.31 8.32 -18.52
N ASP A 27 -9.02 8.90 -19.48
CA ASP A 27 -8.88 10.31 -19.82
C ASP A 27 -9.69 11.26 -18.90
N THR A 28 -10.31 10.75 -17.82
CA THR A 28 -10.99 11.59 -16.81
C THR A 28 -9.99 12.24 -15.84
N PRO A 29 -10.33 13.41 -15.25
CA PRO A 29 -9.52 14.02 -14.20
C PRO A 29 -9.28 13.11 -13.00
N HIS A 30 -10.26 12.26 -12.65
CA HIS A 30 -10.17 11.29 -11.56
C HIS A 30 -8.99 10.32 -11.77
N PHE A 31 -8.91 9.74 -12.96
CA PHE A 31 -7.86 8.79 -13.27
C PHE A 31 -6.52 9.48 -13.55
N GLN A 32 -6.52 10.61 -14.28
CA GLN A 32 -5.30 11.37 -14.58
C GLN A 32 -4.59 11.88 -13.33
N ARG A 33 -5.33 12.15 -12.24
CA ARG A 33 -4.78 12.50 -10.92
C ARG A 33 -3.78 11.46 -10.39
N LEU A 34 -3.96 10.19 -10.73
CA LEU A 34 -3.07 9.11 -10.29
C LEU A 34 -1.63 9.25 -10.78
N ARG A 35 -1.38 10.06 -11.83
CA ARG A 35 -0.02 10.41 -12.30
C ARG A 35 0.78 11.19 -11.28
N ASP A 36 0.09 11.88 -10.39
CA ASP A 36 0.67 12.74 -9.36
C ASP A 36 0.62 12.12 -7.97
N ILE A 37 0.41 10.79 -7.88
CA ILE A 37 0.43 10.02 -6.63
C ILE A 37 1.42 8.88 -6.76
N LYS A 38 2.53 8.98 -6.03
CA LYS A 38 3.55 7.92 -5.99
C LYS A 38 3.00 6.63 -5.42
N GLN A 39 3.18 5.51 -6.14
CA GLN A 39 2.80 4.17 -5.68
C GLN A 39 3.35 3.87 -4.28
N LEU A 40 4.62 4.16 -4.07
CA LEU A 40 5.33 3.89 -2.82
C LEU A 40 5.50 5.13 -1.94
N GLY A 41 4.70 6.18 -2.17
CA GLY A 41 4.68 7.38 -1.33
C GLY A 41 6.05 7.96 -1.05
N THR A 42 6.40 8.08 0.23
CA THR A 42 7.67 8.67 0.70
C THR A 42 8.89 7.80 0.44
N THR A 43 8.71 6.54 0.09
CA THR A 43 9.81 5.62 -0.24
C THR A 43 10.70 6.17 -1.37
N TYR A 44 10.13 6.96 -2.28
CA TYR A 44 10.86 7.70 -3.32
C TYR A 44 12.01 8.56 -2.77
N TYR A 45 11.88 9.12 -1.58
CA TYR A 45 12.95 9.92 -0.95
C TYR A 45 14.15 9.08 -0.47
N VAL A 46 14.00 7.76 -0.40
CA VAL A 46 15.05 6.81 0.04
C VAL A 46 15.53 5.96 -1.13
N PHE A 47 14.61 5.50 -1.97
CA PHE A 47 14.86 4.73 -3.17
C PHE A 47 14.48 5.59 -4.39
N PRO A 48 15.43 6.31 -5.03
CA PRO A 48 15.11 7.25 -6.10
C PRO A 48 14.38 6.64 -7.30
N SER A 49 14.59 5.34 -7.54
CA SER A 49 13.89 4.59 -8.59
C SER A 49 12.44 4.25 -8.26
N ALA A 50 12.01 4.39 -6.99
CA ALA A 50 10.60 4.25 -6.58
C ALA A 50 9.77 5.47 -7.03
N SER A 51 9.87 5.83 -8.31
CA SER A 51 9.28 7.04 -8.90
C SER A 51 7.98 6.79 -9.63
N HIS A 52 7.58 5.53 -9.81
CA HIS A 52 6.34 5.14 -10.46
C HIS A 52 5.11 5.58 -9.65
N ASN A 53 4.02 5.74 -10.38
CA ASN A 53 2.79 6.30 -9.83
C ASN A 53 1.68 5.25 -9.86
N ARG A 54 0.57 5.55 -9.20
CA ARG A 54 -0.62 4.70 -9.21
C ARG A 54 -1.26 4.60 -10.59
N PHE A 55 -1.00 5.57 -11.46
CA PHE A 55 -1.49 5.58 -12.82
C PHE A 55 -1.07 4.34 -13.62
N GLU A 56 0.23 4.07 -13.72
CA GLU A 56 0.73 2.92 -14.47
C GLU A 56 0.40 1.58 -13.79
N HIS A 57 0.32 1.55 -12.45
CA HIS A 57 -0.14 0.39 -11.71
C HIS A 57 -1.60 0.06 -12.03
N SER A 58 -2.51 1.04 -11.96
CA SER A 58 -3.92 0.84 -12.28
C SER A 58 -4.15 0.39 -13.73
N LEU A 59 -3.34 0.88 -14.68
CA LEU A 59 -3.35 0.38 -16.05
C LEU A 59 -2.92 -1.09 -16.12
N GLY A 60 -1.86 -1.46 -15.43
CA GLY A 60 -1.35 -2.83 -15.38
C GLY A 60 -2.37 -3.79 -14.76
N THR A 61 -2.94 -3.41 -13.61
CA THR A 61 -3.98 -4.17 -12.91
C THR A 61 -5.20 -4.39 -13.82
N ALA A 62 -5.65 -3.36 -14.53
CA ALA A 62 -6.77 -3.47 -15.48
C ALA A 62 -6.45 -4.38 -16.67
N HIS A 63 -5.24 -4.29 -17.22
CA HIS A 63 -4.79 -5.19 -18.29
C HIS A 63 -4.80 -6.66 -17.82
N LEU A 64 -4.33 -6.93 -16.62
CA LEU A 64 -4.35 -8.29 -16.05
C LEU A 64 -5.78 -8.74 -15.76
N ALA A 65 -6.64 -7.87 -15.22
CA ALA A 65 -8.04 -8.15 -14.96
C ALA A 65 -8.80 -8.52 -16.24
N TYR A 66 -8.65 -7.71 -17.29
CA TYR A 66 -9.24 -8.00 -18.61
C TYR A 66 -8.77 -9.36 -19.15
N THR A 67 -7.46 -9.58 -19.13
CA THR A 67 -6.85 -10.80 -19.67
C THR A 67 -7.29 -12.04 -18.91
N LEU A 68 -7.31 -11.97 -17.59
CA LEU A 68 -7.73 -13.08 -16.74
C LEU A 68 -9.22 -13.38 -16.89
N THR A 69 -10.08 -12.35 -16.81
CA THR A 69 -11.54 -12.49 -16.95
C THR A 69 -11.89 -13.13 -18.29
N LYS A 70 -11.35 -12.60 -19.38
CA LYS A 70 -11.58 -13.12 -20.74
C LYS A 70 -11.18 -14.59 -20.84
N ARG A 71 -10.00 -14.93 -20.33
CA ARG A 71 -9.50 -16.31 -20.33
C ARG A 71 -10.37 -17.24 -19.49
N LEU A 72 -10.84 -16.80 -18.33
CA LEU A 72 -11.70 -17.62 -17.46
C LEU A 72 -13.07 -17.84 -18.11
N GLN A 73 -13.63 -16.84 -18.79
CA GLN A 73 -14.90 -16.94 -19.51
C GLN A 73 -14.80 -17.81 -20.80
N GLU A 74 -13.59 -18.08 -21.29
CA GLU A 74 -13.39 -19.01 -22.42
C GLU A 74 -13.44 -20.49 -21.99
N GLN A 75 -13.50 -20.78 -20.69
CA GLN A 75 -13.58 -22.14 -20.17
C GLN A 75 -14.98 -22.75 -20.39
N SER A 76 -15.00 -24.05 -20.63
CA SER A 76 -16.27 -24.78 -20.80
C SER A 76 -17.13 -24.70 -19.53
N GLY A 77 -18.41 -24.37 -19.70
CA GLY A 77 -19.39 -24.28 -18.62
C GLY A 77 -19.41 -22.93 -17.88
N ILE A 78 -18.58 -21.97 -18.29
CA ILE A 78 -18.62 -20.60 -17.78
C ILE A 78 -19.43 -19.74 -18.76
N GLU A 79 -20.38 -18.98 -18.23
CA GLU A 79 -21.15 -18.01 -19.01
C GLU A 79 -20.25 -16.85 -19.45
N LYS A 80 -20.32 -16.48 -20.72
CA LYS A 80 -19.63 -15.32 -21.25
C LYS A 80 -20.49 -14.09 -21.09
N SER A 81 -19.94 -13.06 -20.48
CA SER A 81 -20.60 -11.77 -20.28
C SER A 81 -19.62 -10.64 -20.59
N ASP A 82 -19.91 -9.89 -21.65
CA ASP A 82 -19.13 -8.70 -22.00
C ASP A 82 -19.27 -7.62 -20.92
N ASN A 83 -20.47 -7.50 -20.29
CA ASN A 83 -20.71 -6.59 -19.18
C ASN A 83 -19.86 -6.93 -17.95
N ASP A 84 -19.71 -8.21 -17.59
CA ASP A 84 -18.83 -8.62 -16.49
C ASP A 84 -17.36 -8.33 -16.80
N LEU A 85 -16.93 -8.58 -18.04
CA LEU A 85 -15.57 -8.27 -18.48
C LEU A 85 -15.28 -6.76 -18.37
N GLU A 86 -16.23 -5.92 -18.80
CA GLU A 86 -16.14 -4.47 -18.69
C GLU A 86 -16.11 -4.01 -17.23
N CYS A 87 -17.06 -4.45 -16.41
CA CYS A 87 -17.15 -4.06 -14.99
C CYS A 87 -15.91 -4.48 -14.19
N VAL A 88 -15.39 -5.70 -14.38
CA VAL A 88 -14.17 -6.18 -13.70
C VAL A 88 -12.96 -5.36 -14.13
N THR A 89 -12.85 -5.02 -15.42
CA THR A 89 -11.75 -4.19 -15.93
C THR A 89 -11.83 -2.78 -15.38
N LEU A 90 -13.02 -2.18 -15.33
CA LEU A 90 -13.25 -0.85 -14.77
C LEU A 90 -13.00 -0.83 -13.26
N ALA A 91 -13.38 -1.88 -12.54
CA ALA A 91 -13.04 -2.03 -11.12
C ALA A 91 -11.52 -2.01 -10.91
N ALA A 92 -10.78 -2.75 -11.74
CA ALA A 92 -9.33 -2.78 -11.68
C ALA A 92 -8.68 -1.44 -12.08
N LEU A 93 -9.24 -0.70 -13.04
CA LEU A 93 -8.81 0.67 -13.35
C LEU A 93 -9.01 1.61 -12.15
N CYS A 94 -10.15 1.49 -11.48
CA CYS A 94 -10.61 2.47 -10.51
C CYS A 94 -10.28 2.12 -9.04
N HIS A 95 -9.70 0.93 -8.76
CA HIS A 95 -9.52 0.44 -7.39
C HIS A 95 -8.69 1.40 -6.51
N ASP A 96 -7.73 2.10 -7.09
CA ASP A 96 -6.79 3.00 -6.42
C ASP A 96 -7.18 4.49 -6.48
N LEU A 97 -8.34 4.86 -7.07
CA LEU A 97 -8.77 6.25 -7.17
C LEU A 97 -8.88 6.98 -5.82
N GLY A 98 -9.12 6.24 -4.76
CA GLY A 98 -9.27 6.77 -3.41
C GLY A 98 -7.96 7.02 -2.67
N HIS A 99 -6.81 6.73 -3.24
CA HIS A 99 -5.55 7.09 -2.59
C HIS A 99 -5.34 8.61 -2.55
N GLY A 100 -4.92 9.09 -1.38
CA GLY A 100 -4.55 10.49 -1.17
C GLY A 100 -3.05 10.74 -1.31
N PRO A 101 -2.60 11.96 -0.99
CA PRO A 101 -1.18 12.33 -1.06
C PRO A 101 -0.27 11.36 -0.33
N TYR A 102 0.79 10.90 -1.02
CA TYR A 102 1.74 9.91 -0.47
C TYR A 102 1.11 8.57 -0.12
N SER A 103 -0.01 8.21 -0.79
CA SER A 103 -0.62 6.88 -0.67
C SER A 103 -0.99 6.53 0.78
N HIS A 104 -0.50 5.43 1.32
CA HIS A 104 -0.82 4.97 2.68
C HIS A 104 -0.41 5.93 3.81
N VAL A 105 0.46 6.91 3.57
CA VAL A 105 0.73 7.96 4.58
C VAL A 105 -0.54 8.75 4.88
N PHE A 106 -1.33 9.02 3.84
CA PHE A 106 -2.57 9.79 3.98
C PHE A 106 -3.63 9.03 4.79
N ASP A 107 -3.98 7.82 4.36
CA ASP A 107 -5.08 7.05 4.96
C ASP A 107 -4.72 6.37 6.29
N SER A 108 -3.43 6.09 6.52
CA SER A 108 -2.99 5.33 7.69
C SER A 108 -2.33 6.18 8.78
N ILE A 109 -1.87 7.40 8.46
CA ILE A 109 -1.14 8.25 9.41
C ILE A 109 -1.78 9.65 9.51
N VAL A 110 -2.11 10.32 8.38
CA VAL A 110 -2.61 11.70 8.38
C VAL A 110 -4.08 11.75 8.83
N ILE A 111 -4.95 11.01 8.16
CA ILE A 111 -6.40 11.05 8.46
C ILE A 111 -6.71 10.52 9.87
N PRO A 112 -6.14 9.41 10.36
CA PRO A 112 -6.36 8.99 11.74
C PRO A 112 -5.89 10.00 12.79
N TYR A 113 -4.87 10.81 12.48
CA TYR A 113 -4.41 11.86 13.38
C TYR A 113 -5.37 13.07 13.38
N LEU A 114 -5.86 13.51 12.20
CA LEU A 114 -6.74 14.67 12.06
C LEU A 114 -8.20 14.38 12.42
N LYS A 115 -8.68 13.17 12.13
CA LYS A 115 -10.03 12.68 12.41
C LYS A 115 -9.98 11.32 13.14
N PRO A 116 -9.61 11.27 14.45
CA PRO A 116 -9.38 10.00 15.17
C PRO A 116 -10.61 9.07 15.24
N SER A 117 -11.81 9.62 15.17
CA SER A 117 -13.06 8.84 15.14
C SER A 117 -13.43 8.30 13.75
N SER A 118 -12.77 8.77 12.71
CA SER A 118 -13.04 8.35 11.33
C SER A 118 -12.45 6.96 11.06
N LYS A 119 -13.25 6.10 10.43
CA LYS A 119 -12.82 4.81 9.88
C LYS A 119 -12.52 4.89 8.38
N TRP A 120 -12.33 6.10 7.88
CA TRP A 120 -12.05 6.32 6.46
C TRP A 120 -10.74 5.64 6.04
N LYS A 121 -10.79 5.00 4.90
CA LYS A 121 -9.67 4.36 4.22
C LYS A 121 -9.76 4.66 2.73
N HIS A 122 -8.67 4.42 1.99
CA HIS A 122 -8.64 4.68 0.55
C HIS A 122 -9.69 3.86 -0.23
N GLU A 123 -10.08 2.67 0.23
CA GLU A 123 -11.14 1.88 -0.40
C GLU A 123 -12.47 2.66 -0.40
N LYS A 124 -12.82 3.31 0.73
CA LYS A 124 -13.99 4.19 0.80
C LYS A 124 -13.83 5.45 -0.06
N GLY A 125 -12.61 5.96 -0.16
CA GLY A 125 -12.27 7.01 -1.11
C GLY A 125 -12.49 6.57 -2.56
N SER A 126 -12.12 5.33 -2.92
CA SER A 126 -12.34 4.78 -4.25
C SER A 126 -13.83 4.62 -4.57
N GLU A 127 -14.66 4.17 -3.62
CA GLU A 127 -16.12 4.12 -3.76
C GLU A 127 -16.69 5.50 -4.12
N MET A 128 -16.34 6.54 -3.37
CA MET A 128 -16.78 7.92 -3.61
C MET A 128 -16.31 8.44 -4.98
N MET A 129 -15.05 8.18 -5.33
CA MET A 129 -14.47 8.65 -6.59
C MET A 129 -15.08 7.94 -7.81
N VAL A 130 -15.39 6.66 -7.69
CA VAL A 130 -16.08 5.87 -8.73
C VAL A 130 -17.49 6.42 -8.97
N GLU A 131 -18.26 6.64 -7.91
CA GLU A 131 -19.60 7.21 -8.01
C GLU A 131 -19.57 8.56 -8.73
N HIS A 132 -18.73 9.49 -8.26
CA HIS A 132 -18.60 10.81 -8.84
C HIS A 132 -18.06 10.77 -10.29
N LEU A 133 -17.14 9.84 -10.60
CA LEU A 133 -16.62 9.67 -11.95
C LEU A 133 -17.74 9.32 -12.93
N PHE A 134 -18.54 8.28 -12.61
CA PHE A 134 -19.59 7.81 -13.50
C PHE A 134 -20.81 8.74 -13.55
N GLU A 135 -21.06 9.52 -12.51
CA GLU A 135 -22.07 10.59 -12.55
C GLU A 135 -21.69 11.74 -13.49
N LYS A 136 -20.39 12.03 -13.63
CA LYS A 136 -19.88 13.14 -14.46
C LYS A 136 -19.41 12.70 -15.84
N LEU A 137 -19.29 11.40 -16.07
CA LEU A 137 -18.77 10.87 -17.33
C LEU A 137 -19.77 11.01 -18.45
N GLU A 138 -19.51 11.94 -19.37
CA GLU A 138 -20.18 12.01 -20.67
C GLU A 138 -19.53 11.00 -21.61
N SER A 139 -20.06 9.79 -21.67
CA SER A 139 -19.54 8.69 -22.50
C SER A 139 -20.47 8.35 -23.65
N TYR A 140 -19.88 8.01 -24.80
CA TYR A 140 -20.58 7.45 -25.94
C TYR A 140 -20.34 5.96 -26.14
N SER A 141 -19.45 5.36 -25.33
CA SER A 141 -19.05 3.96 -25.46
C SER A 141 -19.20 3.15 -24.17
N ILE A 142 -19.59 3.80 -23.07
CA ILE A 142 -19.93 3.14 -21.80
C ILE A 142 -21.43 3.26 -21.59
N ASP A 143 -22.09 2.12 -21.39
CA ASP A 143 -23.52 2.05 -21.03
C ASP A 143 -23.63 1.24 -19.73
N LEU A 144 -23.40 1.92 -18.61
CA LEU A 144 -23.45 1.32 -17.27
C LEU A 144 -24.73 1.76 -16.56
N SER A 145 -25.48 0.80 -16.06
CA SER A 145 -26.57 1.03 -15.13
C SER A 145 -26.05 1.43 -13.73
N SER A 146 -26.92 1.99 -12.90
CA SER A 146 -26.60 2.24 -11.50
C SER A 146 -26.21 0.97 -10.71
N ASP A 147 -26.72 -0.19 -11.14
CA ASP A 147 -26.37 -1.48 -10.53
C ASP A 147 -25.00 -1.97 -10.98
N ASP A 148 -24.56 -1.64 -12.20
CA ASP A 148 -23.19 -1.92 -12.65
C ASP A 148 -22.17 -1.06 -11.90
N VAL A 149 -22.48 0.22 -11.60
CA VAL A 149 -21.61 1.07 -10.76
C VAL A 149 -21.48 0.47 -9.35
N LYS A 150 -22.58 0.01 -8.72
CA LYS A 150 -22.51 -0.68 -7.43
C LYS A 150 -21.72 -1.97 -7.52
N TYR A 151 -21.84 -2.69 -8.63
CA TYR A 151 -21.07 -3.91 -8.87
C TYR A 151 -19.56 -3.60 -8.99
N ILE A 152 -19.17 -2.56 -9.72
CA ILE A 152 -17.78 -2.08 -9.78
C ILE A 152 -17.25 -1.75 -8.37
N GLN A 153 -18.01 -1.01 -7.57
CA GLN A 153 -17.65 -0.70 -6.18
C GLN A 153 -17.49 -1.98 -5.32
N ALA A 154 -18.39 -2.95 -5.48
CA ALA A 154 -18.33 -4.23 -4.78
C ALA A 154 -17.10 -5.07 -5.19
N LEU A 155 -16.71 -5.05 -6.47
CA LEU A 155 -15.49 -5.71 -6.98
C LEU A 155 -14.22 -5.06 -6.42
N ILE A 156 -14.18 -3.73 -6.30
CA ILE A 156 -13.06 -2.99 -5.68
C ILE A 156 -12.89 -3.40 -4.22
N LYS A 157 -14.00 -3.56 -3.52
CA LYS A 157 -14.02 -3.94 -2.10
C LYS A 157 -13.81 -5.44 -1.86
N GLY A 158 -14.03 -6.27 -2.89
CA GLY A 158 -14.02 -7.73 -2.75
C GLY A 158 -15.24 -8.29 -2.01
N ASP A 159 -16.33 -7.52 -1.89
CA ASP A 159 -17.55 -7.88 -1.15
C ASP A 159 -18.71 -8.16 -2.09
N SER A 160 -19.08 -9.42 -2.22
CA SER A 160 -20.19 -9.86 -3.08
C SER A 160 -21.57 -9.74 -2.44
N THR A 161 -21.68 -9.19 -1.23
CA THR A 161 -22.94 -9.11 -0.48
C THR A 161 -24.00 -8.28 -1.23
N GLY A 162 -25.13 -8.90 -1.53
CA GLY A 162 -26.24 -8.23 -2.23
C GLY A 162 -26.08 -8.10 -3.76
N ILE A 163 -25.01 -8.64 -4.33
CA ILE A 163 -24.73 -8.63 -5.78
C ILE A 163 -25.03 -10.01 -6.38
N THR A 164 -25.88 -10.05 -7.40
CA THR A 164 -26.23 -11.29 -8.11
C THR A 164 -25.35 -11.45 -9.33
N ARG A 165 -24.10 -11.84 -9.11
CA ARG A 165 -23.09 -12.14 -10.15
C ARG A 165 -22.27 -13.34 -9.73
N SER A 166 -21.58 -13.97 -10.68
CA SER A 166 -20.74 -15.14 -10.40
C SER A 166 -19.64 -14.85 -9.37
N PRO A 167 -19.59 -15.60 -8.26
CA PRO A 167 -18.68 -15.29 -7.14
C PRO A 167 -17.20 -15.24 -7.50
N TYR A 168 -16.74 -16.02 -8.50
CA TYR A 168 -15.33 -16.02 -8.93
C TYR A 168 -14.86 -14.67 -9.49
N LEU A 169 -15.77 -13.79 -9.94
CA LEU A 169 -15.42 -12.48 -10.48
C LEU A 169 -14.87 -11.56 -9.38
N PHE A 170 -15.29 -11.77 -8.13
CA PHE A 170 -14.76 -11.05 -6.96
C PHE A 170 -13.37 -11.54 -6.53
N ASP A 171 -12.91 -12.68 -7.06
CA ASP A 171 -11.57 -13.20 -6.80
C ASP A 171 -10.50 -12.52 -7.70
N ILE A 172 -10.90 -11.67 -8.67
CA ILE A 172 -9.99 -11.15 -9.70
C ILE A 172 -9.24 -9.91 -9.21
N VAL A 173 -9.96 -8.87 -8.76
CA VAL A 173 -9.39 -7.54 -8.44
C VAL A 173 -8.97 -7.46 -6.97
N SER A 174 -9.84 -7.89 -6.05
CA SER A 174 -9.61 -7.87 -4.60
C SER A 174 -10.11 -9.16 -3.99
N ASN A 175 -9.23 -10.15 -3.86
CA ASN A 175 -9.59 -11.50 -3.45
C ASN A 175 -9.60 -11.65 -1.93
N GLU A 176 -10.75 -11.45 -1.31
CA GLU A 176 -10.92 -11.61 0.14
C GLU A 176 -10.82 -13.07 0.62
N ARG A 177 -10.99 -14.08 -0.28
CA ARG A 177 -10.90 -15.51 0.10
C ARG A 177 -9.47 -15.89 0.45
N ASN A 178 -8.52 -15.58 -0.45
CA ASN A 178 -7.14 -16.06 -0.34
C ASN A 178 -6.06 -15.03 -0.68
N SER A 179 -6.45 -13.81 -1.02
CA SER A 179 -5.55 -12.70 -1.37
C SER A 179 -4.66 -12.95 -2.60
N VAL A 180 -5.04 -13.86 -3.50
CA VAL A 180 -4.37 -14.03 -4.80
C VAL A 180 -5.19 -13.30 -5.85
N ASP A 181 -4.77 -12.13 -6.27
CA ASP A 181 -5.47 -11.23 -7.16
C ASP A 181 -4.52 -10.47 -8.10
N VAL A 182 -5.08 -9.86 -9.13
CA VAL A 182 -4.31 -9.16 -10.16
C VAL A 182 -3.69 -7.85 -9.66
N ASP A 183 -4.24 -7.24 -8.61
CA ASP A 183 -3.63 -6.12 -7.93
C ASP A 183 -2.22 -6.50 -7.44
N LYS A 184 -2.11 -7.60 -6.70
CA LYS A 184 -0.82 -8.13 -6.23
C LYS A 184 0.09 -8.57 -7.36
N PHE A 185 -0.46 -9.11 -8.43
CA PHE A 185 0.34 -9.52 -9.58
C PHE A 185 1.05 -8.33 -10.23
N ASP A 186 0.34 -7.22 -10.40
CA ASP A 186 0.95 -6.01 -10.97
C ASP A 186 1.93 -5.36 -9.98
N TYR A 187 1.47 -4.96 -8.77
CA TYR A 187 2.33 -4.12 -7.94
C TYR A 187 3.58 -4.85 -7.46
N LEU A 188 3.53 -6.16 -7.17
CA LEU A 188 4.72 -6.89 -6.75
C LEU A 188 5.76 -6.96 -7.89
N ALA A 189 5.32 -7.20 -9.11
CA ALA A 189 6.21 -7.23 -10.27
C ALA A 189 6.76 -5.82 -10.58
N ARG A 190 5.90 -4.81 -10.58
CA ARG A 190 6.23 -3.40 -10.88
C ARG A 190 7.18 -2.81 -9.84
N ASP A 191 6.90 -3.01 -8.56
CA ASP A 191 7.75 -2.50 -7.48
C ASP A 191 9.12 -3.17 -7.51
N CYS A 192 9.17 -4.49 -7.69
CA CYS A 192 10.45 -5.20 -7.85
C CYS A 192 11.26 -4.65 -9.02
N TYR A 193 10.62 -4.44 -10.18
CA TYR A 193 11.28 -3.88 -11.35
C TYR A 193 11.82 -2.48 -11.09
N GLN A 194 11.00 -1.58 -10.59
CA GLN A 194 11.37 -0.20 -10.31
C GLN A 194 12.45 -0.07 -9.23
N LEU A 195 12.44 -0.94 -8.24
CA LEU A 195 13.44 -0.97 -7.17
C LEU A 195 14.73 -1.71 -7.54
N GLY A 196 14.80 -2.30 -8.75
CA GLY A 196 15.91 -3.14 -9.16
C GLY A 196 16.05 -4.42 -8.31
N MET A 197 14.95 -4.91 -7.75
CA MET A 197 14.87 -6.15 -6.98
C MET A 197 14.38 -7.30 -7.85
N LYS A 198 14.89 -8.50 -7.58
CA LYS A 198 14.41 -9.69 -8.32
C LYS A 198 13.21 -10.28 -7.59
N SER A 199 12.12 -10.45 -8.32
CA SER A 199 10.99 -11.30 -7.90
C SER A 199 11.23 -12.74 -8.38
N LEU A 200 10.82 -13.70 -7.58
CA LEU A 200 10.91 -15.13 -7.94
C LEU A 200 9.55 -15.71 -8.35
N PHE A 201 8.44 -15.03 -8.07
CA PHE A 201 7.12 -15.49 -8.49
C PHE A 201 6.81 -15.10 -9.94
N ASP A 202 6.04 -15.92 -10.61
CA ASP A 202 5.62 -15.75 -11.99
C ASP A 202 4.08 -15.68 -12.06
N PHE A 203 3.55 -14.45 -12.15
CA PHE A 203 2.10 -14.22 -12.25
C PHE A 203 1.53 -14.73 -13.58
N SER A 204 2.32 -14.75 -14.65
CA SER A 204 1.86 -15.23 -15.97
C SER A 204 1.49 -16.72 -15.89
N ARG A 205 2.30 -17.48 -15.16
CA ARG A 205 1.99 -18.90 -14.90
C ARG A 205 0.75 -19.06 -14.02
N LEU A 206 0.59 -18.24 -12.97
CA LEU A 206 -0.61 -18.30 -12.12
C LEU A 206 -1.86 -18.01 -12.94
N MET A 207 -1.85 -17.00 -13.80
CA MET A 207 -2.96 -16.72 -14.70
C MET A 207 -3.20 -17.85 -15.70
N GLN A 208 -2.14 -18.39 -16.31
CA GLN A 208 -2.23 -19.45 -17.31
C GLN A 208 -2.79 -20.77 -16.73
N PHE A 209 -2.42 -21.12 -15.51
CA PHE A 209 -2.79 -22.35 -14.84
C PHE A 209 -3.86 -22.14 -13.75
N SER A 210 -4.70 -21.11 -13.91
CA SER A 210 -5.92 -20.88 -13.14
C SER A 210 -7.15 -21.39 -13.89
N ARG A 211 -8.21 -21.73 -13.21
CA ARG A 211 -9.53 -21.99 -13.77
C ARG A 211 -10.63 -21.74 -12.75
N VAL A 212 -11.87 -21.61 -13.20
CA VAL A 212 -13.04 -21.51 -12.33
C VAL A 212 -13.52 -22.91 -11.99
N LYS A 213 -13.69 -23.19 -10.71
CA LYS A 213 -14.30 -24.40 -10.18
C LYS A 213 -15.03 -24.08 -8.87
N ASP A 214 -16.26 -24.60 -8.72
CA ASP A 214 -17.09 -24.35 -7.54
C ASP A 214 -17.20 -22.83 -7.24
N ASP A 215 -17.46 -22.01 -8.26
CA ASP A 215 -17.59 -20.54 -8.19
C ASP A 215 -16.40 -19.82 -7.53
N GLN A 216 -15.20 -20.34 -7.70
CA GLN A 216 -13.96 -19.68 -7.26
C GLN A 216 -12.80 -19.96 -8.24
N ILE A 217 -11.79 -19.10 -8.18
CA ILE A 217 -10.56 -19.29 -8.93
C ILE A 217 -9.68 -20.33 -8.20
N VAL A 218 -9.32 -21.39 -8.92
CA VAL A 218 -8.44 -22.46 -8.43
C VAL A 218 -7.20 -22.57 -9.30
N TYR A 219 -6.10 -23.04 -8.73
CA TYR A 219 -4.80 -23.07 -9.40
C TYR A 219 -4.30 -24.51 -9.58
N TYR A 220 -3.52 -24.74 -10.63
CA TYR A 220 -2.91 -26.05 -10.82
C TYR A 220 -1.96 -26.36 -9.66
N HIS A 221 -1.99 -27.56 -9.12
CA HIS A 221 -1.29 -27.91 -7.88
C HIS A 221 0.24 -27.66 -7.92
N LYS A 222 0.85 -27.68 -9.12
CA LYS A 222 2.28 -27.39 -9.29
C LYS A 222 2.62 -25.91 -9.07
N GLU A 223 1.62 -25.03 -9.06
CA GLU A 223 1.81 -23.59 -8.79
C GLU A 223 1.78 -23.23 -7.29
N CYS A 224 1.60 -24.22 -6.41
CA CYS A 224 1.52 -23.98 -4.97
C CYS A 224 2.76 -23.25 -4.41
N PHE A 225 3.95 -23.63 -4.85
CA PHE A 225 5.19 -22.95 -4.43
C PHE A 225 5.32 -21.55 -5.05
N ASN A 226 4.86 -21.35 -6.29
CA ASN A 226 4.81 -20.03 -6.95
C ASN A 226 3.89 -19.05 -6.20
N ILE A 227 2.75 -19.53 -5.69
CA ILE A 227 1.86 -18.74 -4.82
C ILE A 227 2.56 -18.38 -3.50
N TYR A 228 3.26 -19.31 -2.89
CA TYR A 228 4.06 -19.02 -1.68
C TYR A 228 5.13 -17.95 -1.96
N GLU A 229 5.85 -18.06 -3.08
CA GLU A 229 6.86 -17.06 -3.51
C GLU A 229 6.24 -15.67 -3.71
N MET A 230 5.01 -15.58 -4.20
CA MET A 230 4.28 -14.31 -4.30
C MET A 230 4.09 -13.67 -2.91
N PHE A 231 3.57 -14.42 -1.94
CA PHE A 231 3.38 -13.91 -0.58
C PHE A 231 4.70 -13.61 0.13
N HIS A 232 5.72 -14.43 -0.11
CA HIS A 232 7.06 -14.19 0.41
C HIS A 232 7.70 -12.92 -0.20
N THR A 233 7.49 -12.69 -1.50
CA THR A 233 7.93 -11.45 -2.18
C THR A 233 7.26 -10.24 -1.54
N ARG A 234 5.94 -10.30 -1.30
CA ARG A 234 5.19 -9.26 -0.59
C ARG A 234 5.78 -8.96 0.80
N TYR A 235 5.97 -10.00 1.61
CA TYR A 235 6.59 -9.84 2.93
C TYR A 235 8.00 -9.23 2.83
N SER A 236 8.82 -9.68 1.89
CA SER A 236 10.18 -9.19 1.68
C SER A 236 10.19 -7.69 1.30
N LEU A 237 9.27 -7.25 0.44
CA LEU A 237 9.12 -5.84 0.09
C LEU A 237 8.66 -5.01 1.31
N HIS A 238 7.69 -5.51 2.08
CA HIS A 238 7.30 -4.86 3.34
C HIS A 238 8.48 -4.68 4.28
N LYS A 239 9.28 -5.74 4.49
CA LYS A 239 10.40 -5.73 5.42
C LYS A 239 11.54 -4.82 4.98
N LYS A 240 11.89 -4.82 3.70
CA LYS A 240 13.09 -4.15 3.16
C LYS A 240 12.80 -2.73 2.68
N VAL A 241 11.59 -2.48 2.17
CA VAL A 241 11.26 -1.26 1.41
C VAL A 241 10.12 -0.48 2.06
N TYR A 242 8.90 -1.04 2.08
CA TYR A 242 7.71 -0.30 2.49
C TYR A 242 7.76 0.13 3.96
N SER A 243 8.43 -0.66 4.81
CA SER A 243 8.67 -0.32 6.21
C SER A 243 10.10 0.14 6.47
N HIS A 244 10.77 0.76 5.49
CA HIS A 244 12.14 1.25 5.69
C HIS A 244 12.14 2.39 6.72
N ARG A 245 13.07 2.32 7.71
CA ARG A 245 13.08 3.25 8.86
C ARG A 245 13.24 4.73 8.46
N VAL A 246 14.01 5.03 7.41
CA VAL A 246 14.15 6.42 6.93
C VAL A 246 12.89 6.88 6.21
N SER A 247 12.21 6.01 5.45
CA SER A 247 10.89 6.32 4.87
C SER A 247 9.89 6.62 5.98
N GLY A 248 9.84 5.79 7.05
CA GLY A 248 8.97 6.04 8.20
C GLY A 248 9.24 7.39 8.88
N ALA A 249 10.50 7.81 9.01
CA ALA A 249 10.81 9.15 9.52
C ALA A 249 10.25 10.26 8.62
N ILE A 250 10.27 10.06 7.30
CA ILE A 250 9.71 11.00 6.31
C ILE A 250 8.17 10.96 6.33
N ASP A 251 7.56 9.79 6.51
CA ASP A 251 6.10 9.66 6.67
C ASP A 251 5.58 10.59 7.77
N TYR A 252 6.26 10.60 8.92
CA TYR A 252 5.90 11.47 10.03
C TYR A 252 6.20 12.94 9.78
N MET A 253 7.24 13.28 9.00
CA MET A 253 7.46 14.67 8.57
C MET A 253 6.35 15.15 7.63
N ILE A 254 5.93 14.31 6.68
CA ILE A 254 4.80 14.61 5.79
C ILE A 254 3.51 14.76 6.60
N ARG A 255 3.24 13.83 7.53
CA ARG A 255 2.10 13.94 8.45
C ARG A 255 2.10 15.29 9.17
N ASP A 256 3.19 15.62 9.84
CA ASP A 256 3.27 16.84 10.64
C ASP A 256 3.09 18.09 9.76
N ALA A 257 3.65 18.10 8.54
CA ALA A 257 3.46 19.20 7.59
C ALA A 257 2.00 19.33 7.14
N LEU A 258 1.31 18.23 6.83
CA LEU A 258 -0.09 18.25 6.39
C LEU A 258 -1.03 18.61 7.55
N VAL A 259 -0.75 18.13 8.76
CA VAL A 259 -1.50 18.47 9.98
C VAL A 259 -1.43 19.98 10.26
N GLU A 260 -0.25 20.56 10.23
CA GLU A 260 -0.07 22.01 10.44
C GLU A 260 -0.77 22.84 9.34
N ALA A 261 -0.77 22.37 8.09
CA ALA A 261 -1.43 23.06 6.98
C ALA A 261 -2.97 22.88 6.97
N ASN A 262 -3.51 21.91 7.70
CA ASN A 262 -4.92 21.51 7.61
C ASN A 262 -5.90 22.64 7.97
N SER A 263 -5.56 23.47 8.95
CA SER A 263 -6.41 24.61 9.35
C SER A 263 -6.67 25.59 8.20
N SER A 264 -5.70 25.76 7.30
CA SER A 264 -5.77 26.68 6.16
C SER A 264 -6.24 26.01 4.86
N LEU A 265 -5.93 24.72 4.66
CA LEU A 265 -6.18 24.02 3.38
C LEU A 265 -7.31 23.00 3.44
N LYS A 266 -7.91 22.76 4.61
CA LYS A 266 -9.04 21.83 4.80
C LYS A 266 -8.79 20.41 4.27
N ILE A 267 -7.55 19.93 4.39
CA ILE A 267 -7.09 18.67 3.79
C ILE A 267 -7.94 17.48 4.26
N ALA A 268 -8.25 17.44 5.56
CA ALA A 268 -9.03 16.35 6.13
C ALA A 268 -10.53 16.40 5.75
N ASP A 269 -11.06 17.57 5.40
CA ASP A 269 -12.47 17.71 5.03
C ASP A 269 -12.72 17.22 3.60
N ALA A 270 -11.72 17.29 2.75
CA ALA A 270 -11.80 16.85 1.36
C ALA A 270 -12.14 15.34 1.20
N ILE A 271 -11.91 14.51 2.23
CA ILE A 271 -12.25 13.07 2.16
C ILE A 271 -13.77 12.81 2.05
N GLU A 272 -14.59 13.82 2.26
CA GLU A 272 -16.05 13.75 2.21
C GLU A 272 -16.62 14.38 0.93
N ASN A 273 -15.76 14.96 0.07
CA ASN A 273 -16.16 15.67 -1.13
C ASN A 273 -15.25 15.31 -2.31
N ALA A 274 -15.81 14.64 -3.32
CA ALA A 274 -15.04 14.15 -4.46
C ALA A 274 -14.39 15.28 -5.28
N GLU A 275 -15.04 16.44 -5.46
CA GLU A 275 -14.50 17.58 -6.22
C GLU A 275 -13.29 18.22 -5.52
N GLU A 276 -13.31 18.26 -4.18
CA GLU A 276 -12.16 18.71 -3.38
C GLU A 276 -11.06 17.63 -3.35
N TYR A 277 -11.47 16.35 -3.27
CA TYR A 277 -10.54 15.23 -3.20
C TYR A 277 -9.73 15.04 -4.48
N ILE A 278 -10.31 15.27 -5.66
CA ILE A 278 -9.61 15.27 -6.96
C ILE A 278 -8.39 16.22 -6.94
N GLN A 279 -8.44 17.30 -6.19
CA GLN A 279 -7.35 18.27 -6.13
C GLN A 279 -6.20 17.87 -5.19
N LEU A 280 -6.35 16.75 -4.45
CA LEU A 280 -5.33 16.26 -3.53
C LEU A 280 -4.43 15.23 -4.22
N SER A 281 -3.15 15.57 -4.35
CA SER A 281 -2.08 14.67 -4.82
C SER A 281 -0.78 14.98 -4.09
N ASP A 282 0.31 14.30 -4.41
CA ASP A 282 1.63 14.56 -3.81
C ASP A 282 2.13 15.99 -4.07
N SER A 283 1.56 16.67 -5.09
CA SER A 283 1.83 18.09 -5.37
C SER A 283 1.40 19.04 -4.23
N ILE A 284 0.64 18.55 -3.25
CA ILE A 284 0.21 19.35 -2.09
C ILE A 284 1.37 19.97 -1.34
N LEU A 285 2.54 19.30 -1.26
CA LEU A 285 3.71 19.90 -0.63
C LEU A 285 4.19 21.16 -1.39
N ASN A 286 4.17 21.11 -2.72
CA ASN A 286 4.51 22.27 -3.53
C ASN A 286 3.46 23.39 -3.35
N LYS A 287 2.18 23.02 -3.28
CA LYS A 287 1.07 23.97 -3.00
C LYS A 287 1.28 24.67 -1.66
N ILE A 288 1.69 23.94 -0.63
CA ILE A 288 2.02 24.51 0.68
C ILE A 288 3.28 25.39 0.59
N GLU A 289 4.38 24.85 0.04
CA GLU A 289 5.70 25.50 -0.01
C GLU A 289 5.65 26.85 -0.72
N TYR A 290 4.94 26.92 -1.84
CA TYR A 290 4.83 28.14 -2.68
C TYR A 290 3.59 28.99 -2.39
N SER A 291 2.74 28.58 -1.45
CA SER A 291 1.55 29.37 -1.09
C SER A 291 1.91 30.76 -0.57
N ASN A 292 1.15 31.76 -1.01
CA ASN A 292 1.20 33.12 -0.45
C ASN A 292 0.27 33.31 0.75
N LEU A 293 -0.49 32.27 1.13
CA LEU A 293 -1.34 32.33 2.30
C LEU A 293 -0.50 32.50 3.57
N VAL A 294 -1.00 33.29 4.52
CA VAL A 294 -0.34 33.59 5.79
C VAL A 294 -1.10 32.85 6.91
N GLY A 295 -0.37 32.26 7.82
CA GLY A 295 -0.93 31.59 8.99
C GLY A 295 0.17 30.86 9.76
N GLU A 296 0.01 30.73 11.08
CA GLU A 296 1.00 30.08 11.94
C GLU A 296 1.23 28.63 11.51
N GLY A 297 0.15 27.86 11.28
CA GLY A 297 0.23 26.48 10.84
C GLY A 297 0.93 26.34 9.49
N LEU A 298 0.62 27.19 8.50
CA LEU A 298 1.32 27.18 7.21
C LEU A 298 2.81 27.51 7.34
N THR A 299 3.17 28.42 8.25
CA THR A 299 4.57 28.76 8.51
C THR A 299 5.32 27.54 9.08
N LYS A 300 4.74 26.84 10.06
CA LYS A 300 5.29 25.62 10.62
C LYS A 300 5.41 24.51 9.56
N SER A 301 4.35 24.32 8.77
CA SER A 301 4.32 23.35 7.68
C SER A 301 5.45 23.61 6.67
N LYS A 302 5.62 24.84 6.21
CA LYS A 302 6.70 25.24 5.30
C LYS A 302 8.09 24.97 5.89
N GLU A 303 8.29 25.21 7.19
CA GLU A 303 9.59 24.92 7.82
C GLU A 303 9.88 23.40 7.85
N ILE A 304 8.87 22.56 8.14
CA ILE A 304 9.01 21.11 8.07
C ILE A 304 9.35 20.67 6.65
N ILE A 305 8.68 21.18 5.63
CA ILE A 305 8.95 20.88 4.22
C ILE A 305 10.38 21.30 3.85
N LYS A 306 10.80 22.48 4.28
CA LYS A 306 12.18 22.96 4.06
C LYS A 306 13.22 22.07 4.73
N GLN A 307 12.95 21.56 5.94
CA GLN A 307 13.82 20.57 6.59
C GLN A 307 13.90 19.29 5.79
N LEU A 308 12.77 18.78 5.31
CA LEU A 308 12.69 17.61 4.45
C LEU A 308 13.53 17.80 3.16
N ARG A 309 13.35 18.93 2.45
CA ARG A 309 14.10 19.27 1.23
C ARG A 309 15.63 19.35 1.48
N ARG A 310 16.04 19.78 2.67
CA ARG A 310 17.45 19.85 3.10
C ARG A 310 17.97 18.56 3.75
N ARG A 311 17.17 17.49 3.75
CA ARG A 311 17.52 16.20 4.37
C ARG A 311 17.81 16.30 5.88
N LYS A 312 17.24 17.29 6.55
CA LYS A 312 17.22 17.41 8.03
C LYS A 312 16.04 16.61 8.56
N LEU A 313 16.15 15.28 8.45
CA LEU A 313 15.08 14.36 8.74
C LEU A 313 14.94 14.08 10.25
N TYR A 314 13.73 13.73 10.68
CA TYR A 314 13.52 13.06 11.96
C TYR A 314 14.42 11.85 12.06
N LYS A 315 14.79 11.46 13.28
CA LYS A 315 15.82 10.44 13.51
C LYS A 315 15.20 9.17 14.05
N PHE A 316 15.51 8.05 13.40
CA PHE A 316 15.27 6.75 13.98
C PHE A 316 16.11 6.62 15.28
N VAL A 317 15.48 6.16 16.35
CA VAL A 317 16.10 6.01 17.67
C VAL A 317 16.39 4.55 17.97
N ASP A 318 15.35 3.72 18.00
CA ASP A 318 15.47 2.28 18.26
C ASP A 318 14.20 1.54 17.84
N GLU A 319 14.21 0.20 17.85
CA GLU A 319 13.04 -0.63 17.60
C GLU A 319 13.08 -1.93 18.39
N CYS A 320 11.91 -2.52 18.65
CA CYS A 320 11.77 -3.85 19.24
C CYS A 320 10.82 -4.70 18.41
N LEU A 321 11.14 -5.99 18.27
CA LEU A 321 10.17 -7.01 17.89
C LEU A 321 9.30 -7.35 19.11
N ILE A 322 7.99 -7.41 18.89
CA ILE A 322 7.03 -7.65 19.96
C ILE A 322 6.47 -9.07 19.79
N PRO A 323 6.54 -9.93 20.81
CA PRO A 323 5.89 -11.23 20.79
C PRO A 323 4.38 -11.08 20.59
N LYS A 324 3.79 -11.96 19.78
CA LYS A 324 2.37 -11.91 19.42
C LYS A 324 1.44 -11.91 20.63
N ASP A 325 1.73 -12.77 21.60
CA ASP A 325 0.99 -12.93 22.86
C ASP A 325 1.01 -11.70 23.76
N LYS A 326 1.98 -10.79 23.56
CA LYS A 326 2.14 -9.56 24.34
C LYS A 326 1.72 -8.29 23.58
N LYS A 327 1.28 -8.39 22.33
CA LYS A 327 1.00 -7.23 21.46
C LYS A 327 0.14 -6.17 22.14
N ASP A 328 -1.05 -6.56 22.60
CA ASP A 328 -2.05 -5.61 23.11
C ASP A 328 -1.62 -4.93 24.41
N ASP A 329 -0.91 -5.65 25.26
CA ASP A 329 -0.34 -5.11 26.50
C ASP A 329 0.80 -4.15 26.21
N MET A 330 1.67 -4.48 25.25
CA MET A 330 2.78 -3.63 24.83
C MET A 330 2.29 -2.37 24.12
N MET A 331 1.23 -2.46 23.31
CA MET A 331 0.63 -1.27 22.67
C MET A 331 0.08 -0.26 23.68
N LYS A 332 -0.40 -0.73 24.84
CA LYS A 332 -0.82 0.16 25.93
C LYS A 332 0.36 0.71 26.74
N ALA A 333 1.38 -0.13 26.95
CA ALA A 333 2.52 0.18 27.79
C ALA A 333 3.59 1.06 27.10
N ILE A 334 3.66 1.06 25.75
CA ILE A 334 4.68 1.80 25.00
C ILE A 334 3.99 2.94 24.24
N ASN A 335 4.09 4.14 24.79
CA ASN A 335 3.62 5.39 24.22
C ASN A 335 4.60 6.52 24.58
N GLU A 336 4.42 7.69 24.00
CA GLU A 336 5.31 8.84 24.15
C GLU A 336 5.45 9.24 25.62
N ARG A 337 4.35 9.29 26.34
CA ARG A 337 4.30 9.67 27.77
C ARG A 337 5.06 8.67 28.64
N GLU A 338 4.86 7.38 28.42
CA GLU A 338 5.57 6.34 29.20
C GLU A 338 7.07 6.39 28.90
N ILE A 339 7.49 6.55 27.65
CA ILE A 339 8.92 6.66 27.30
C ILE A 339 9.57 7.82 28.05
N ILE A 340 9.00 9.02 28.01
CA ILE A 340 9.59 10.18 28.66
C ILE A 340 9.61 10.08 30.19
N SER A 341 8.74 9.25 30.80
CA SER A 341 8.73 9.01 32.24
C SER A 341 10.00 8.31 32.74
N TYR A 342 10.70 7.58 31.85
CA TYR A 342 11.96 6.87 32.11
C TYR A 342 13.20 7.69 31.73
N ARG A 343 13.04 9.01 31.48
CA ARG A 343 14.19 9.86 31.15
C ARG A 343 15.19 9.89 32.30
N ASN A 344 16.45 9.72 31.97
CA ASN A 344 17.57 9.89 32.87
C ASN A 344 18.41 11.11 32.46
N GLY A 345 18.86 11.91 33.42
CA GLY A 345 19.69 13.09 33.17
C GLY A 345 18.93 14.39 33.05
N ASN A 346 19.66 15.46 32.69
CA ASN A 346 19.18 16.85 32.68
C ASN A 346 18.50 17.29 31.36
N VAL A 347 18.35 16.39 30.39
CA VAL A 347 17.72 16.72 29.12
C VAL A 347 16.20 16.75 29.28
N SER A 348 15.60 17.91 29.06
CA SER A 348 14.14 18.02 29.03
C SER A 348 13.59 17.27 27.80
N LEU A 349 12.65 16.36 28.04
CA LEU A 349 11.91 15.64 27.00
C LEU A 349 10.42 15.96 27.14
N HIS A 350 9.77 16.23 26.03
CA HIS A 350 8.34 16.39 25.89
C HIS A 350 7.75 15.30 25.02
N GLU A 351 6.46 15.00 25.14
CA GLU A 351 5.78 14.00 24.31
C GLU A 351 5.96 14.32 22.81
N ASP A 352 5.92 15.59 22.44
CA ASP A 352 6.15 16.04 21.07
C ASP A 352 7.60 15.81 20.55
N ASP A 353 8.56 15.48 21.39
CA ASP A 353 9.92 15.14 20.92
C ASP A 353 9.99 13.70 20.40
N VAL A 354 9.04 12.84 20.79
CA VAL A 354 9.02 11.40 20.54
C VAL A 354 7.93 11.04 19.52
N ILE A 355 8.15 10.01 18.74
CA ILE A 355 7.16 9.36 17.89
C ILE A 355 7.24 7.87 18.14
N VAL A 356 6.10 7.25 18.46
CA VAL A 356 5.95 5.79 18.59
C VAL A 356 5.21 5.27 17.38
N ASP A 357 5.88 4.41 16.60
CA ASP A 357 5.37 3.85 15.34
C ASP A 357 5.20 2.33 15.47
N TRP A 358 3.96 1.87 15.36
CA TRP A 358 3.63 0.46 15.38
C TRP A 358 3.47 -0.09 13.97
N LYS A 359 4.21 -1.12 13.63
CA LYS A 359 4.15 -1.82 12.34
C LYS A 359 3.70 -3.26 12.53
N THR A 360 2.79 -3.69 11.68
CA THR A 360 2.42 -5.10 11.51
C THR A 360 2.85 -5.56 10.14
N LEU A 361 3.67 -6.57 10.07
CA LEU A 361 4.11 -7.19 8.82
C LEU A 361 3.56 -8.61 8.74
N ASN A 362 2.92 -8.96 7.63
CA ASN A 362 2.36 -10.29 7.42
C ASN A 362 2.40 -10.71 5.95
N TYR A 363 2.01 -11.96 5.73
CA TYR A 363 1.93 -12.60 4.40
C TYR A 363 0.58 -12.38 3.68
N ALA A 364 -0.24 -11.42 4.11
CA ALA A 364 -1.56 -10.99 3.64
C ALA A 364 -2.76 -11.51 4.45
N LYS A 365 -2.72 -12.70 5.03
CA LYS A 365 -3.82 -13.31 5.81
C LYS A 365 -3.56 -13.26 7.32
N LYS A 366 -3.02 -12.12 7.82
CA LYS A 366 -2.63 -11.95 9.21
C LYS A 366 -1.62 -13.03 9.62
N ASP A 367 -1.91 -13.78 10.68
CA ASP A 367 -1.04 -14.84 11.22
C ASP A 367 -1.27 -16.23 10.59
N GLU A 368 -2.18 -16.34 9.63
CA GLU A 368 -2.43 -17.58 8.89
C GLU A 368 -1.50 -17.72 7.68
N ASN A 369 -1.19 -18.98 7.32
CA ASN A 369 -0.52 -19.24 6.05
C ASN A 369 -1.49 -18.96 4.90
N PRO A 370 -1.25 -17.96 4.06
CA PRO A 370 -2.20 -17.61 3.00
C PRO A 370 -2.37 -18.72 1.95
N VAL A 371 -1.40 -19.60 1.79
CA VAL A 371 -1.49 -20.75 0.86
C VAL A 371 -2.54 -21.76 1.30
N ASP A 372 -2.81 -21.87 2.60
CA ASP A 372 -3.82 -22.79 3.14
C ASP A 372 -5.26 -22.40 2.73
N ALA A 373 -5.48 -21.11 2.39
CA ALA A 373 -6.75 -20.63 1.89
C ALA A 373 -6.94 -20.80 0.37
N VAL A 374 -5.89 -21.23 -0.35
CA VAL A 374 -5.93 -21.42 -1.80
C VAL A 374 -6.40 -22.84 -2.13
N ARG A 375 -7.30 -22.97 -3.10
CA ARG A 375 -7.69 -24.26 -3.66
C ARG A 375 -6.93 -24.58 -4.92
N PHE A 376 -6.56 -25.86 -5.03
CA PHE A 376 -5.79 -26.37 -6.13
C PHE A 376 -6.56 -27.48 -6.87
N TYR A 377 -6.20 -27.68 -8.11
CA TYR A 377 -6.66 -28.81 -8.92
C TYR A 377 -5.49 -29.59 -9.50
N ASN A 378 -5.73 -30.82 -9.86
CA ASN A 378 -4.82 -31.67 -10.65
C ASN A 378 -5.47 -32.03 -11.99
N ASP A 379 -4.95 -33.05 -12.66
CA ASP A 379 -5.49 -33.56 -13.93
C ASP A 379 -6.90 -34.17 -13.78
N GLY A 380 -7.36 -34.41 -12.56
CA GLY A 380 -8.73 -34.84 -12.25
C GLY A 380 -9.67 -33.65 -12.05
N ASP A 381 -10.91 -33.97 -11.72
CA ASP A 381 -12.02 -32.97 -11.62
C ASP A 381 -12.22 -32.41 -10.21
N SER A 382 -11.52 -32.96 -9.22
CA SER A 382 -11.63 -32.55 -7.81
C SER A 382 -10.70 -31.39 -7.47
N THR A 383 -11.18 -30.51 -6.55
CA THR A 383 -10.36 -29.46 -5.94
C THR A 383 -9.94 -29.89 -4.52
N PHE A 384 -8.78 -29.40 -4.09
CA PHE A 384 -8.22 -29.74 -2.78
C PHE A 384 -7.31 -28.63 -2.24
N HIS A 385 -7.03 -28.68 -0.96
CA HIS A 385 -5.98 -27.87 -0.34
C HIS A 385 -4.68 -28.69 -0.28
N VAL A 386 -3.55 -28.06 -0.62
CA VAL A 386 -2.25 -28.73 -0.57
C VAL A 386 -1.71 -28.66 0.86
N PRO A 387 -1.52 -29.80 1.55
CA PRO A 387 -0.97 -29.77 2.90
C PRO A 387 0.49 -29.29 2.87
N ARG A 388 0.87 -28.53 3.90
CA ARG A 388 2.20 -27.92 4.07
C ARG A 388 3.34 -28.92 3.81
N SER A 389 3.21 -30.15 4.29
CA SER A 389 4.19 -31.23 4.12
C SER A 389 4.43 -31.65 2.65
N LYS A 390 3.51 -31.28 1.74
CA LYS A 390 3.65 -31.54 0.30
C LYS A 390 4.27 -30.36 -0.45
N VAL A 391 4.43 -29.21 0.18
CA VAL A 391 5.02 -28.02 -0.43
C VAL A 391 6.44 -27.80 0.06
N SER A 392 6.63 -27.59 1.36
CA SER A 392 7.96 -27.41 1.96
C SER A 392 7.90 -27.49 3.50
N TYR A 393 8.92 -28.06 4.11
CA TYR A 393 9.15 -28.00 5.56
C TYR A 393 9.81 -26.69 6.00
N LEU A 394 10.28 -25.86 5.05
CA LEU A 394 10.99 -24.60 5.32
C LEU A 394 10.05 -23.37 5.41
N PHE A 395 8.76 -23.59 5.47
CA PHE A 395 7.82 -22.49 5.71
C PHE A 395 7.97 -21.93 7.13
N PRO A 396 7.78 -20.61 7.32
CA PRO A 396 7.84 -20.01 8.64
C PRO A 396 6.77 -20.61 9.56
N VAL A 397 7.02 -20.57 10.87
CA VAL A 397 6.04 -20.97 11.89
C VAL A 397 5.02 -19.87 12.13
N GLN A 398 5.46 -18.61 11.98
CA GLN A 398 4.62 -17.42 12.17
C GLN A 398 4.56 -16.63 10.86
N TYR A 399 3.37 -16.15 10.52
CA TYR A 399 3.11 -15.39 9.29
C TYR A 399 2.85 -13.91 9.56
N GLU A 400 2.91 -13.48 10.82
CA GLU A 400 2.74 -12.09 11.23
C GLU A 400 3.75 -11.72 12.30
N GLU A 401 4.33 -10.52 12.20
CA GLU A 401 5.24 -9.95 13.20
C GLU A 401 4.85 -8.51 13.53
N TYR A 402 5.13 -8.10 14.76
CA TYR A 402 4.88 -6.77 15.28
C TYR A 402 6.18 -6.07 15.62
N ILE A 403 6.31 -4.82 15.23
CA ILE A 403 7.47 -3.99 15.49
C ILE A 403 7.01 -2.67 16.07
N VAL A 404 7.60 -2.27 17.21
CA VAL A 404 7.50 -0.89 17.67
C VAL A 404 8.79 -0.16 17.33
N ARG A 405 8.67 1.02 16.72
CA ARG A 405 9.78 1.90 16.35
C ARG A 405 9.66 3.24 17.03
N ILE A 406 10.78 3.77 17.42
CA ILE A 406 10.86 5.06 18.08
C ILE A 406 11.63 6.02 17.17
N PHE A 407 11.06 7.22 16.99
CA PHE A 407 11.73 8.31 16.28
C PHE A 407 11.81 9.54 17.18
N ALA A 408 12.82 10.37 16.92
CA ALA A 408 12.99 11.69 17.51
C ALA A 408 12.75 12.77 16.46
N ARG A 409 11.93 13.79 16.77
CA ARG A 409 11.75 14.96 15.90
C ARG A 409 13.00 15.83 15.86
N LYS A 410 13.79 15.85 16.94
CA LYS A 410 15.00 16.67 17.08
C LYS A 410 16.23 15.78 17.24
N PRO A 411 17.31 16.02 16.47
CA PRO A 411 18.53 15.20 16.53
C PRO A 411 19.23 15.20 17.89
N ASP A 412 19.18 16.33 18.61
CA ASP A 412 19.79 16.51 19.94
C ASP A 412 19.07 15.74 21.05
N LYS A 413 17.88 15.22 20.80
CA LYS A 413 17.08 14.43 21.74
C LYS A 413 17.28 12.93 21.59
N VAL A 414 17.94 12.45 20.52
CA VAL A 414 18.06 11.02 20.17
C VAL A 414 18.63 10.19 21.33
N GLU A 415 19.75 10.61 21.92
CA GLU A 415 20.40 9.83 22.97
C GLU A 415 19.54 9.76 24.25
N ALA A 416 18.88 10.85 24.62
CA ALA A 416 18.00 10.91 25.78
C ALA A 416 16.75 10.02 25.58
N ILE A 417 16.13 10.07 24.40
CA ILE A 417 14.96 9.23 24.05
C ILE A 417 15.38 7.76 24.01
N GLN A 418 16.55 7.45 23.42
CA GLN A 418 17.05 6.08 23.36
C GLN A 418 17.30 5.49 24.76
N GLY A 419 17.92 6.26 25.66
CA GLY A 419 18.10 5.86 27.05
C GLY A 419 16.77 5.57 27.75
N ALA A 420 15.82 6.50 27.62
CA ALA A 420 14.49 6.36 28.21
C ALA A 420 13.73 5.14 27.67
N PHE A 421 13.72 4.96 26.35
CA PHE A 421 13.07 3.81 25.71
C PHE A 421 13.69 2.46 26.14
N ARG A 422 15.02 2.39 26.23
CA ARG A 422 15.71 1.18 26.64
C ARG A 422 15.42 0.78 28.10
N GLU A 423 15.32 1.76 28.99
CA GLU A 423 14.91 1.49 30.39
C GLU A 423 13.46 0.96 30.46
N LEU A 424 12.54 1.57 29.70
CA LEU A 424 11.17 1.07 29.57
C LEU A 424 11.15 -0.34 28.97
N ALA A 425 11.85 -0.57 27.86
CA ALA A 425 11.92 -1.88 27.20
C ALA A 425 12.47 -2.96 28.14
N LYS A 426 13.52 -2.66 28.90
CA LYS A 426 14.09 -3.57 29.90
C LYS A 426 13.06 -3.92 30.95
N LYS A 427 12.30 -2.95 31.49
CA LYS A 427 11.21 -3.21 32.43
C LYS A 427 10.13 -4.12 31.88
N LEU A 428 9.82 -3.99 30.60
CA LEU A 428 8.83 -4.78 29.89
C LEU A 428 9.37 -6.15 29.41
N GLY A 429 10.65 -6.45 29.64
CA GLY A 429 11.29 -7.68 29.18
C GLY A 429 11.44 -7.76 27.66
N LEU A 430 11.66 -6.61 27.01
CA LEU A 430 11.89 -6.49 25.57
C LEU A 430 13.37 -6.23 25.27
N GLU A 431 13.84 -6.72 24.13
CA GLU A 431 15.20 -6.50 23.64
C GLU A 431 15.22 -5.54 22.44
N PRO A 432 15.70 -4.29 22.59
CA PRO A 432 15.86 -3.37 21.47
C PRO A 432 16.86 -3.89 20.43
N SER A 433 16.55 -3.72 19.15
CA SER A 433 17.33 -4.26 18.01
C SER A 433 18.71 -3.63 17.83
N GLN A 434 18.92 -2.44 18.36
CA GLN A 434 20.17 -1.69 18.20
C GLN A 434 21.30 -2.06 19.17
N GLY A 435 21.17 -3.16 19.92
CA GLY A 435 22.26 -3.70 20.72
C GLY A 435 23.55 -4.03 19.91
N PHE A 436 23.44 -4.12 18.60
CA PHE A 436 24.57 -4.39 17.69
C PHE A 436 25.32 -3.15 17.16
N LEU A 437 24.76 -1.96 17.29
CA LEU A 437 25.46 -0.73 16.90
C LEU A 437 26.06 -0.06 18.13
N LYS A 438 27.16 -0.62 18.63
CA LYS A 438 28.07 0.18 19.46
C LYS A 438 28.44 1.43 18.65
N SER A 439 28.22 2.60 19.24
CA SER A 439 28.65 3.90 18.77
C SER A 439 30.18 3.92 18.53
N GLY A 440 30.61 3.36 17.45
CA GLY A 440 31.91 3.62 16.89
C GLY A 440 31.77 4.84 15.99
N SER A 441 32.08 6.02 16.53
CA SER A 441 32.34 7.20 15.73
C SER A 441 33.56 6.93 14.83
N ARG A 442 33.37 6.17 13.76
CA ARG A 442 34.30 6.22 12.63
C ARG A 442 34.03 7.51 11.88
N LYS A 443 34.65 8.61 12.36
CA LYS A 443 35.04 9.69 11.47
C LYS A 443 35.81 9.03 10.32
N ARG A 444 35.20 8.91 9.14
CA ARG A 444 35.92 8.66 7.91
C ARG A 444 36.85 9.87 7.73
N ARG A 445 38.11 9.74 8.14
CA ARG A 445 39.18 10.57 7.62
C ARG A 445 39.28 10.21 6.14
N PHE A 446 38.83 11.08 5.26
CA PHE A 446 39.35 11.14 3.93
C PHE A 446 40.80 11.61 4.11
N SER A 447 41.74 10.69 3.98
CA SER A 447 43.14 11.06 3.74
C SER A 447 43.15 11.63 2.33
N GLU A 448 43.39 12.93 2.24
CA GLU A 448 43.99 13.54 1.06
C GLU A 448 45.36 12.91 0.88
N GLU A 449 45.52 12.08 -0.11
CA GLU A 449 46.77 11.80 -0.73
C GLU A 449 46.59 11.85 -2.24
N ASN A 450 47.01 12.98 -2.79
CA ASN A 450 47.49 13.12 -4.16
C ASN A 450 48.83 12.33 -4.36
N PRO A 451 49.28 12.02 -5.53
CA PRO A 451 49.24 12.84 -6.74
C PRO A 451 48.34 12.26 -7.88
#